data_a14839993aa7e62f1ef3d51c21ca8362
#
_entry.id   a14839993aa7e62f1ef3d51c21ca8362
#
_cell.length_a   1.000
_cell.length_b   1.000
_cell.length_c   1.000
_cell.angle_alpha   90.00
_cell.angle_beta   90.00
_cell.angle_gamma   90.00
#
_symmetry.space_group_name_H-M   'P 1'
#
loop_
_entity.id
_entity.type
_entity.pdbx_description
1 polymer ?
#
loop_
_entity_poly.entity_id
_entity_poly.type
_entity_poly.pdbx_seq_one_letter_code
_entity_poly.pdbx_strand_id
1 'polypeptide(L)'
;MKKILLAFLPIIFLTTTLSANVDTTARIKGTVNVAGASVEAVHAPTNTTKTGVSSESGNFNINFLPIGGPYTIKISKAGYATQTINVASLTVAEPLKISVNLVASDVDEVQVIASRVSTSKVNSGSVLSSERIASIPTITRNIADYLKFDPRVSVNGANARSTEISVLGKNSRLNDFTIDGVSFNDAFGLNDSGFATMKNPISIDFVDEITVDITPYDVSKGNATGGTITAVTKSGTNEFHGSVYTTSRDKSNVGDLPNGEEYSDFDEEALAITLSGPIIKDKLFFFIGYEESEDTRPSLWGTSDSNATNKWDTSSATMNDIAQHMLDTYGYTAGTYNSITFPTTQEQFLVKLNGNINDDHSAELIYQVTEDSFYSNYDSSAQPVFSNNYYEIPPETERVTVNIYSDWTDRFSTRIRFSDRFFEQDANSGDGGYGGLFPEFHIYEGGEIIYVGSDRYRGHNLIEVDQQLMSIKGNLDLDTHYITFGYETDSSSIYNSFINRY
;
A
#
# COMPACT_ATOMS: atom_id res chain seq x y z
N MET A 1 0.78 -13.31 -20.79
CA MET A 1 -0.45 -12.81 -21.46
C MET A 1 -1.52 -13.90 -21.48
N LYS A 2 -2.17 -14.15 -20.36
CA LYS A 2 -3.34 -15.05 -20.26
C LYS A 2 -4.61 -14.21 -20.29
N LYS A 3 -5.60 -14.71 -20.93
CA LYS A 3 -6.81 -14.10 -21.47
C LYS A 3 -7.66 -13.39 -20.41
N ILE A 4 -7.90 -12.10 -20.58
CA ILE A 4 -9.00 -11.38 -19.95
C ILE A 4 -10.32 -11.97 -20.50
N LEU A 5 -11.01 -12.74 -19.69
CA LEU A 5 -12.37 -13.22 -20.00
C LEU A 5 -13.34 -12.49 -19.07
N LEU A 6 -14.02 -11.49 -19.59
CA LEU A 6 -15.18 -10.90 -18.89
C LEU A 6 -16.28 -11.95 -18.80
N ALA A 7 -16.46 -12.52 -17.64
CA ALA A 7 -17.61 -13.38 -17.32
C ALA A 7 -18.60 -12.63 -16.42
N PHE A 8 -19.77 -12.33 -16.95
CA PHE A 8 -20.93 -11.91 -16.15
C PHE A 8 -21.44 -13.09 -15.32
N LEU A 9 -21.56 -12.90 -14.01
CA LEU A 9 -21.78 -13.92 -12.99
C LEU A 9 -23.24 -14.08 -12.58
N PRO A 10 -23.65 -15.28 -12.14
CA PRO A 10 -24.81 -15.46 -11.28
C PRO A 10 -24.40 -15.36 -9.79
N ILE A 11 -25.17 -14.65 -9.01
CA ILE A 11 -25.03 -14.47 -7.57
C ILE A 11 -25.26 -15.80 -6.85
N ILE A 12 -24.22 -16.34 -6.22
CA ILE A 12 -24.34 -17.48 -5.30
C ILE A 12 -24.02 -16.96 -3.88
N PHE A 13 -24.97 -17.14 -2.97
CA PHE A 13 -24.79 -16.86 -1.55
C PHE A 13 -23.92 -17.92 -0.91
N LEU A 14 -22.73 -17.55 -0.43
CA LEU A 14 -21.92 -18.35 0.50
C LEU A 14 -21.51 -17.50 1.69
N THR A 15 -21.34 -18.14 2.84
CA THR A 15 -21.02 -17.54 4.15
C THR A 15 -19.73 -16.74 4.12
N THR A 16 -19.85 -15.43 4.46
CA THR A 16 -18.82 -14.43 4.29
C THR A 16 -18.12 -14.09 5.59
N THR A 17 -16.79 -13.99 5.53
CA THR A 17 -15.98 -13.28 6.51
C THR A 17 -16.08 -11.78 6.26
N LEU A 18 -16.23 -10.99 7.33
CA LEU A 18 -16.38 -9.54 7.26
C LEU A 18 -15.02 -8.88 6.99
N SER A 19 -14.79 -8.37 5.80
CA SER A 19 -13.67 -7.48 5.49
C SER A 19 -14.12 -6.03 5.49
N ALA A 20 -13.23 -5.11 5.82
CA ALA A 20 -13.56 -3.69 5.94
C ALA A 20 -13.29 -2.92 4.65
N ASN A 21 -14.18 -2.00 4.36
CA ASN A 21 -14.16 -1.17 3.17
C ASN A 21 -13.98 0.31 3.54
N VAL A 22 -12.77 0.81 3.41
CA VAL A 22 -12.39 2.16 3.84
C VAL A 22 -12.77 3.20 2.78
N ASP A 23 -13.18 4.41 3.22
CA ASP A 23 -13.44 5.53 2.33
C ASP A 23 -12.15 6.04 1.70
N THR A 24 -12.22 6.47 0.45
CA THR A 24 -11.11 7.03 -0.34
C THR A 24 -11.43 8.43 -0.86
N THR A 25 -12.58 8.98 -0.48
CA THR A 25 -13.06 10.29 -0.86
C THR A 25 -13.30 11.16 0.36
N ALA A 26 -13.17 12.47 0.18
CA ALA A 26 -13.43 13.44 1.22
C ALA A 26 -14.91 13.80 1.34
N ARG A 27 -15.27 14.46 2.44
CA ARG A 27 -16.63 14.89 2.72
C ARG A 27 -16.64 16.27 3.39
N ILE A 28 -17.64 17.10 3.03
CA ILE A 28 -17.94 18.35 3.72
C ILE A 28 -19.29 18.19 4.42
N LYS A 29 -19.39 18.66 5.66
CA LYS A 29 -20.65 18.81 6.37
C LYS A 29 -20.71 20.14 7.10
N GLY A 30 -21.90 20.64 7.33
CA GLY A 30 -22.00 21.90 8.03
C GLY A 30 -23.41 22.34 8.33
N THR A 31 -23.50 23.60 8.78
CA THR A 31 -24.76 24.26 9.11
C THR A 31 -24.82 25.63 8.46
N VAL A 32 -26.00 25.95 7.96
CA VAL A 32 -26.36 27.29 7.48
C VAL A 32 -27.57 27.75 8.29
N ASN A 33 -27.58 28.99 8.73
CA ASN A 33 -28.68 29.53 9.55
C ASN A 33 -30.04 29.63 8.81
N VAL A 34 -30.10 29.26 7.53
CA VAL A 34 -31.30 29.28 6.72
C VAL A 34 -31.52 27.95 5.99
N ALA A 35 -32.76 27.47 5.96
CA ALA A 35 -33.11 26.26 5.21
C ALA A 35 -33.10 26.51 3.70
N GLY A 36 -32.81 25.47 2.91
CA GLY A 36 -32.82 25.51 1.46
C GLY A 36 -31.75 26.43 0.85
N ALA A 37 -30.64 26.66 1.54
CA ALA A 37 -29.48 27.31 0.97
C ALA A 37 -28.72 26.28 0.11
N SER A 38 -28.32 26.68 -1.09
CA SER A 38 -27.45 25.88 -1.96
C SER A 38 -26.00 26.01 -1.50
N VAL A 39 -25.32 24.87 -1.35
CA VAL A 39 -23.90 24.77 -1.06
C VAL A 39 -23.24 24.08 -2.23
N GLU A 40 -22.34 24.79 -2.91
CA GLU A 40 -21.60 24.31 -4.08
C GLU A 40 -20.11 24.20 -3.70
N ALA A 41 -19.52 23.04 -3.87
CA ALA A 41 -18.10 22.79 -3.64
C ALA A 41 -17.41 22.47 -4.96
N VAL A 42 -16.47 23.32 -5.37
CA VAL A 42 -15.70 23.16 -6.60
C VAL A 42 -14.27 22.78 -6.27
N HIS A 43 -13.83 21.63 -6.75
CA HIS A 43 -12.44 21.19 -6.70
C HIS A 43 -11.69 21.81 -7.87
N ALA A 44 -10.83 22.80 -7.60
CA ALA A 44 -10.19 23.57 -8.65
C ALA A 44 -9.32 22.72 -9.62
N PRO A 45 -8.53 21.72 -9.16
CA PRO A 45 -7.67 20.95 -10.06
C PRO A 45 -8.42 20.13 -11.12
N THR A 46 -9.63 19.66 -10.81
CA THR A 46 -10.45 18.85 -11.73
C THR A 46 -11.70 19.58 -12.23
N ASN A 47 -11.96 20.77 -11.70
CA ASN A 47 -13.22 21.49 -11.90
C ASN A 47 -14.47 20.66 -11.53
N THR A 48 -14.28 19.63 -10.71
CA THR A 48 -15.38 18.79 -10.21
C THR A 48 -16.24 19.60 -9.26
N THR A 49 -17.53 19.71 -9.59
CA THR A 49 -18.53 20.42 -8.77
C THR A 49 -19.44 19.44 -8.10
N LYS A 50 -19.63 19.59 -6.80
CA LYS A 50 -20.62 18.85 -6.01
C LYS A 50 -21.51 19.83 -5.26
N THR A 51 -22.79 19.52 -5.18
CA THR A 51 -23.78 20.40 -4.54
C THR A 51 -24.48 19.70 -3.38
N GLY A 52 -24.95 20.48 -2.44
CA GLY A 52 -25.82 20.05 -1.37
C GLY A 52 -26.79 21.17 -1.01
N VAL A 53 -27.90 20.84 -0.36
CA VAL A 53 -28.90 21.81 0.06
C VAL A 53 -29.08 21.74 1.58
N SER A 54 -29.11 22.89 2.26
CA SER A 54 -29.34 22.93 3.70
C SER A 54 -30.81 22.51 4.03
N SER A 55 -30.93 21.61 5.01
CA SER A 55 -32.18 21.10 5.52
C SER A 55 -33.00 22.16 6.25
N GLU A 56 -34.20 21.79 6.79
CA GLU A 56 -35.01 22.68 7.62
C GLU A 56 -34.28 23.13 8.89
N SER A 57 -33.41 22.30 9.45
CA SER A 57 -32.54 22.66 10.60
C SER A 57 -31.24 23.36 10.19
N GLY A 58 -31.02 23.58 8.89
CA GLY A 58 -29.87 24.21 8.35
C GLY A 58 -28.68 23.28 8.10
N ASN A 59 -28.78 21.96 8.37
CA ASN A 59 -27.69 21.01 8.15
C ASN A 59 -27.53 20.69 6.65
N PHE A 60 -26.27 20.44 6.23
CA PHE A 60 -25.97 19.94 4.90
C PHE A 60 -24.78 18.96 4.92
N ASN A 61 -24.75 18.05 3.92
CA ASN A 61 -23.63 17.16 3.67
C ASN A 61 -23.32 17.13 2.17
N ILE A 62 -22.03 17.08 1.81
CA ILE A 62 -21.54 16.84 0.45
C ILE A 62 -20.56 15.69 0.54
N ASN A 63 -20.87 14.58 -0.14
CA ASN A 63 -20.08 13.35 -0.13
C ASN A 63 -19.24 13.21 -1.41
N PHE A 64 -18.35 12.23 -1.43
CA PHE A 64 -17.58 11.79 -2.60
C PHE A 64 -16.80 12.90 -3.30
N LEU A 65 -16.18 13.77 -2.49
CA LEU A 65 -15.27 14.81 -2.98
C LEU A 65 -13.88 14.25 -3.20
N PRO A 66 -13.17 14.62 -4.28
CA PRO A 66 -11.76 14.34 -4.42
C PRO A 66 -10.97 14.77 -3.20
N ILE A 67 -9.91 14.04 -2.82
CA ILE A 67 -8.95 14.48 -1.81
C ILE A 67 -8.04 15.56 -2.40
N GLY A 68 -7.31 16.28 -1.54
CA GLY A 68 -6.47 17.39 -1.97
C GLY A 68 -7.26 18.68 -2.16
N GLY A 69 -6.84 19.53 -3.08
CA GLY A 69 -7.43 20.86 -3.33
C GLY A 69 -6.56 21.73 -4.22
N PRO A 70 -6.83 23.05 -4.29
CA PRO A 70 -7.76 23.82 -3.45
C PRO A 70 -9.25 23.67 -3.84
N TYR A 71 -10.11 24.02 -2.88
CA TYR A 71 -11.56 24.06 -3.05
C TYR A 71 -12.10 25.47 -2.90
N THR A 72 -13.11 25.79 -3.71
CA THR A 72 -13.99 26.95 -3.53
C THR A 72 -15.37 26.48 -3.15
N ILE A 73 -15.85 26.86 -1.96
CA ILE A 73 -17.19 26.50 -1.45
C ILE A 73 -18.05 27.74 -1.46
N LYS A 74 -19.14 27.72 -2.25
CA LYS A 74 -20.07 28.83 -2.41
C LYS A 74 -21.39 28.49 -1.76
N ILE A 75 -21.88 29.34 -0.86
CA ILE A 75 -23.13 29.18 -0.17
C ILE A 75 -24.06 30.32 -0.57
N SER A 76 -25.23 30.01 -1.12
CA SER A 76 -26.17 30.99 -1.66
C SER A 76 -27.61 30.67 -1.33
N LYS A 77 -28.41 31.70 -1.17
CA LYS A 77 -29.86 31.63 -0.99
C LYS A 77 -30.48 32.93 -1.53
N ALA A 78 -31.60 32.83 -2.24
CA ALA A 78 -32.33 34.01 -2.72
C ALA A 78 -32.74 34.92 -1.55
N GLY A 79 -32.41 36.20 -1.65
CA GLY A 79 -32.60 37.21 -0.61
C GLY A 79 -31.49 37.30 0.45
N TYR A 80 -30.43 36.59 0.28
CA TYR A 80 -29.24 36.62 1.16
C TYR A 80 -27.98 36.90 0.37
N ALA A 81 -26.98 37.52 1.02
CA ALA A 81 -25.66 37.71 0.44
C ALA A 81 -24.95 36.34 0.31
N THR A 82 -24.42 36.07 -0.88
CA THR A 82 -23.63 34.86 -1.14
C THR A 82 -22.35 34.88 -0.33
N GLN A 83 -21.97 33.73 0.25
CA GLN A 83 -20.69 33.56 0.92
C GLN A 83 -19.79 32.57 0.17
N THR A 84 -18.50 32.89 0.08
CA THR A 84 -17.49 32.06 -0.55
C THR A 84 -16.40 31.75 0.46
N ILE A 85 -16.04 30.46 0.55
CA ILE A 85 -15.03 29.91 1.46
C ILE A 85 -14.00 29.18 0.62
N ASN A 86 -12.72 29.57 0.78
CA ASN A 86 -11.62 28.86 0.14
C ASN A 86 -10.98 27.90 1.14
N VAL A 87 -10.78 26.64 0.72
CA VAL A 87 -10.19 25.58 1.51
C VAL A 87 -8.97 25.06 0.75
N ALA A 88 -7.84 24.99 1.42
CA ALA A 88 -6.58 24.59 0.77
C ALA A 88 -6.61 23.10 0.35
N SER A 89 -7.17 22.22 1.19
CA SER A 89 -7.17 20.79 0.92
C SER A 89 -8.24 20.09 1.74
N LEU A 90 -8.81 19.00 1.20
CA LEU A 90 -9.64 18.04 1.92
C LEU A 90 -8.91 16.71 2.08
N THR A 91 -9.22 15.99 3.14
CA THR A 91 -8.62 14.68 3.47
C THR A 91 -9.69 13.62 3.69
N VAL A 92 -9.32 12.35 3.57
CA VAL A 92 -10.22 11.21 3.85
C VAL A 92 -10.55 11.10 5.33
N ALA A 93 -9.59 11.41 6.19
CA ALA A 93 -9.65 11.08 7.61
C ALA A 93 -10.82 11.75 8.35
N GLU A 94 -11.16 12.99 8.01
CA GLU A 94 -12.21 13.74 8.70
C GLU A 94 -13.02 14.60 7.74
N PRO A 95 -14.36 14.64 7.89
CA PRO A 95 -15.19 15.60 7.17
C PRO A 95 -14.76 17.04 7.51
N LEU A 96 -14.63 17.90 6.52
CA LEU A 96 -14.53 19.33 6.74
C LEU A 96 -15.86 19.81 7.34
N LYS A 97 -15.84 20.47 8.49
CA LYS A 97 -17.02 21.08 9.11
C LYS A 97 -17.03 22.56 8.90
N ILE A 98 -18.17 23.08 8.39
CA ILE A 98 -18.39 24.47 8.09
C ILE A 98 -19.64 24.93 8.80
N SER A 99 -19.59 26.12 9.43
CA SER A 99 -20.77 26.81 9.93
C SER A 99 -20.86 28.19 9.32
N VAL A 100 -21.98 28.48 8.67
CA VAL A 100 -22.17 29.72 7.90
C VAL A 100 -23.42 30.43 8.37
N ASN A 101 -23.30 31.74 8.52
CA ASN A 101 -24.42 32.61 8.85
C ASN A 101 -24.67 33.57 7.68
N LEU A 102 -25.64 33.23 6.82
CA LEU A 102 -26.06 34.09 5.72
C LEU A 102 -26.81 35.31 6.26
N VAL A 103 -26.48 36.49 5.76
CA VAL A 103 -27.11 37.76 6.09
C VAL A 103 -28.04 38.18 4.95
N ALA A 104 -29.25 38.68 5.27
CA ALA A 104 -30.21 39.17 4.27
C ALA A 104 -29.57 40.26 3.40
N SER A 105 -29.79 40.17 2.07
CA SER A 105 -29.10 40.98 1.10
C SER A 105 -29.71 42.39 0.99
N ASP A 106 -29.10 43.37 1.66
CA ASP A 106 -29.03 44.74 1.21
C ASP A 106 -27.53 45.20 1.01
N VAL A 107 -26.59 44.25 0.97
CA VAL A 107 -25.15 44.54 0.95
C VAL A 107 -24.43 43.58 -0.01
N ASP A 108 -23.46 44.13 -0.75
CA ASP A 108 -22.54 43.44 -1.65
C ASP A 108 -21.78 42.29 -0.95
N GLU A 109 -21.30 41.36 -1.76
CA GLU A 109 -20.58 40.11 -1.39
C GLU A 109 -19.62 40.30 -0.20
N VAL A 110 -19.87 39.52 0.88
CA VAL A 110 -18.96 39.48 2.04
C VAL A 110 -18.09 38.23 1.95
N GLN A 111 -16.79 38.42 1.76
CA GLN A 111 -15.81 37.36 1.81
C GLN A 111 -15.53 36.98 3.27
N VAL A 112 -15.90 35.79 3.69
CA VAL A 112 -15.61 35.25 5.03
C VAL A 112 -14.52 34.22 4.96
N ILE A 113 -13.41 34.44 5.66
CA ILE A 113 -12.39 33.42 5.88
C ILE A 113 -12.95 32.45 6.93
N ALA A 114 -13.26 31.22 6.52
CA ALA A 114 -13.73 30.20 7.43
C ALA A 114 -12.68 29.88 8.50
N SER A 115 -13.00 30.10 9.75
CA SER A 115 -12.21 29.53 10.83
C SER A 115 -12.46 28.02 10.85
N ARG A 116 -11.38 27.26 10.74
CA ARG A 116 -11.40 25.80 10.88
C ARG A 116 -11.92 25.46 12.29
N VAL A 117 -13.17 25.08 12.42
CA VAL A 117 -13.66 24.59 13.70
C VAL A 117 -13.08 23.18 13.87
N SER A 118 -12.10 23.06 14.75
CA SER A 118 -11.55 21.78 15.16
C SER A 118 -12.67 20.93 15.74
N THR A 119 -12.96 19.84 15.11
CA THR A 119 -13.94 18.88 15.60
C THR A 119 -13.32 17.93 16.59
N SER A 120 -14.12 17.49 17.55
CA SER A 120 -13.75 16.34 18.37
C SER A 120 -13.49 15.14 17.44
N LYS A 121 -12.22 14.71 17.36
CA LYS A 121 -11.85 13.52 16.61
C LYS A 121 -12.59 12.32 17.17
N VAL A 122 -13.39 11.68 16.35
CA VAL A 122 -14.00 10.39 16.70
C VAL A 122 -12.93 9.29 16.63
N ASN A 123 -11.94 9.49 15.75
CA ASN A 123 -10.80 8.59 15.56
C ASN A 123 -9.51 9.26 16.05
N SER A 124 -8.65 8.51 16.74
CA SER A 124 -7.32 8.97 17.11
C SER A 124 -6.32 8.58 16.03
N GLY A 125 -6.38 9.24 14.88
CA GLY A 125 -5.54 8.96 13.71
C GLY A 125 -4.57 10.10 13.40
N SER A 126 -3.62 9.83 12.49
CA SER A 126 -2.78 10.82 11.85
C SER A 126 -3.00 10.78 10.33
N VAL A 127 -2.76 11.92 9.70
CA VAL A 127 -2.90 12.10 8.25
C VAL A 127 -1.60 12.67 7.71
N LEU A 128 -1.08 12.06 6.67
CA LEU A 128 0.06 12.52 5.89
C LEU A 128 -0.44 12.83 4.47
N SER A 129 -0.59 14.11 4.14
CA SER A 129 -0.92 14.56 2.79
C SER A 129 0.30 14.44 1.87
N SER A 130 0.09 14.56 0.56
CA SER A 130 1.17 14.54 -0.45
C SER A 130 2.26 15.57 -0.16
N GLU A 131 1.90 16.80 0.24
CA GLU A 131 2.90 17.84 0.61
C GLU A 131 3.69 17.41 1.86
N ARG A 132 3.01 16.80 2.83
CA ARG A 132 3.68 16.30 4.03
C ARG A 132 4.62 15.15 3.70
N ILE A 133 4.18 14.19 2.89
CA ILE A 133 5.00 13.08 2.39
C ILE A 133 6.23 13.63 1.68
N ALA A 134 6.08 14.57 0.75
CA ALA A 134 7.19 15.19 0.02
C ALA A 134 8.19 15.96 0.91
N SER A 135 7.76 16.42 2.10
CA SER A 135 8.61 17.17 3.03
C SER A 135 9.41 16.30 4.01
N ILE A 136 9.07 15.02 4.13
CA ILE A 136 9.70 14.09 5.06
C ILE A 136 10.91 13.44 4.39
N PRO A 137 12.13 13.67 4.90
CA PRO A 137 13.29 12.96 4.40
C PRO A 137 13.25 11.50 4.85
N THR A 138 13.38 10.58 3.92
CA THR A 138 13.50 9.14 4.18
C THR A 138 14.73 8.57 3.48
N ILE A 139 15.26 7.50 4.03
CA ILE A 139 16.44 6.83 3.46
C ILE A 139 15.98 5.73 2.50
N THR A 140 15.01 4.92 2.91
CA THR A 140 14.60 3.72 2.17
C THR A 140 13.36 3.94 1.32
N ARG A 141 12.69 5.10 1.45
CA ARG A 141 11.39 5.40 0.80
C ARG A 141 10.30 4.36 1.10
N ASN A 142 10.50 3.56 2.14
CA ASN A 142 9.49 2.62 2.60
C ASN A 142 8.35 3.37 3.28
N ILE A 143 7.10 2.96 3.01
CA ILE A 143 5.92 3.56 3.64
C ILE A 143 6.02 3.59 5.17
N ALA A 144 6.67 2.60 5.76
CA ALA A 144 6.91 2.52 7.20
C ALA A 144 7.75 3.68 7.73
N ASP A 145 8.67 4.26 6.95
CA ASP A 145 9.47 5.40 7.36
C ASP A 145 8.60 6.63 7.61
N TYR A 146 7.54 6.80 6.82
CA TYR A 146 6.59 7.90 6.99
C TYR A 146 5.70 7.69 8.21
N LEU A 147 5.39 6.44 8.54
CA LEU A 147 4.56 6.09 9.70
C LEU A 147 5.27 6.31 11.04
N LYS A 148 6.61 6.31 11.06
CA LYS A 148 7.43 6.64 12.27
C LYS A 148 7.17 8.04 12.83
N PHE A 149 6.57 8.94 12.05
CA PHE A 149 6.20 10.29 12.51
C PHE A 149 4.93 10.30 13.40
N ASP A 150 4.20 9.20 13.48
CA ASP A 150 3.19 9.01 14.51
C ASP A 150 3.83 8.35 15.74
N PRO A 151 3.87 9.02 16.92
CA PRO A 151 4.55 8.49 18.10
C PRO A 151 3.90 7.22 18.66
N ARG A 152 2.75 6.82 18.16
CA ARG A 152 2.02 5.60 18.55
C ARG A 152 2.35 4.41 17.65
N VAL A 153 3.13 4.65 16.59
CA VAL A 153 3.60 3.65 15.66
C VAL A 153 5.09 3.42 15.89
N SER A 154 5.48 2.18 16.13
CA SER A 154 6.87 1.77 16.10
C SER A 154 7.12 0.89 14.88
N VAL A 155 8.29 1.07 14.30
CA VAL A 155 8.73 0.29 13.14
C VAL A 155 9.99 -0.44 13.53
N ASN A 156 9.93 -1.76 13.47
CA ASN A 156 11.05 -2.66 13.71
C ASN A 156 11.46 -3.30 12.39
N GLY A 157 12.69 -3.77 12.35
CA GLY A 157 13.25 -4.39 11.15
C GLY A 157 14.41 -3.58 10.59
N ALA A 158 15.48 -4.27 10.29
CA ALA A 158 16.72 -3.68 9.78
C ALA A 158 16.82 -3.81 8.25
N ASN A 159 15.89 -4.50 7.61
CA ASN A 159 15.91 -4.75 6.17
C ASN A 159 14.50 -4.70 5.57
N ALA A 160 14.43 -4.64 4.26
CA ALA A 160 13.20 -4.56 3.50
C ALA A 160 12.23 -5.74 3.76
N ARG A 161 12.75 -6.92 4.11
CA ARG A 161 11.99 -8.16 4.29
C ARG A 161 11.18 -8.22 5.59
N SER A 162 11.64 -7.53 6.63
CA SER A 162 11.10 -7.67 7.98
C SER A 162 10.67 -6.35 8.59
N THR A 163 10.22 -5.41 7.78
CA THR A 163 9.71 -4.14 8.27
C THR A 163 8.36 -4.36 8.97
N GLU A 164 8.40 -4.53 10.27
CA GLU A 164 7.22 -4.67 11.10
C GLU A 164 6.69 -3.31 11.53
N ILE A 165 5.42 -3.04 11.24
CA ILE A 165 4.73 -1.83 11.68
C ILE A 165 3.86 -2.19 12.88
N SER A 166 4.28 -1.80 14.08
CA SER A 166 3.53 -2.03 15.30
C SER A 166 2.73 -0.79 15.69
N VAL A 167 1.42 -0.90 15.69
CA VAL A 167 0.51 0.15 16.16
C VAL A 167 0.15 -0.12 17.62
N LEU A 168 0.48 0.79 18.52
CA LEU A 168 0.29 0.64 19.99
C LEU A 168 0.91 -0.64 20.56
N GLY A 169 2.05 -1.08 20.05
CA GLY A 169 2.75 -2.28 20.53
C GLY A 169 2.12 -3.60 20.09
N LYS A 170 1.16 -3.59 19.16
CA LYS A 170 0.56 -4.82 18.64
C LYS A 170 1.38 -5.40 17.49
N ASN A 171 1.22 -6.70 17.27
CA ASN A 171 1.88 -7.39 16.15
C ASN A 171 1.44 -6.78 14.80
N SER A 172 2.38 -6.62 13.88
CA SER A 172 2.18 -6.05 12.53
C SER A 172 1.07 -6.75 11.73
N ARG A 173 0.97 -8.07 11.83
CA ARG A 173 -0.06 -8.89 11.17
C ARG A 173 -1.48 -8.61 11.63
N LEU A 174 -1.66 -7.87 12.74
CA LEU A 174 -2.97 -7.47 13.27
C LEU A 174 -3.46 -6.13 12.75
N ASN A 175 -2.65 -5.43 11.95
CA ASN A 175 -3.06 -4.21 11.26
C ASN A 175 -3.84 -4.57 9.99
N ASP A 176 -4.75 -3.68 9.60
CA ASP A 176 -5.32 -3.69 8.25
C ASP A 176 -4.62 -2.60 7.42
N PHE A 177 -3.90 -3.03 6.40
CA PHE A 177 -3.29 -2.14 5.42
C PHE A 177 -4.14 -2.12 4.16
N THR A 178 -4.65 -0.95 3.78
CA THR A 178 -5.49 -0.79 2.60
C THR A 178 -4.87 0.16 1.58
N ILE A 179 -5.01 -0.18 0.31
CA ILE A 179 -4.67 0.69 -0.82
C ILE A 179 -5.97 0.98 -1.58
N ASP A 180 -6.31 2.26 -1.71
CA ASP A 180 -7.59 2.70 -2.30
C ASP A 180 -8.81 2.01 -1.67
N GLY A 181 -8.71 1.75 -0.36
CA GLY A 181 -9.76 1.17 0.47
C GLY A 181 -9.98 -0.33 0.30
N VAL A 182 -9.09 -1.04 -0.38
CA VAL A 182 -9.08 -2.50 -0.48
C VAL A 182 -7.90 -3.03 0.33
N SER A 183 -8.13 -4.07 1.15
CA SER A 183 -7.09 -4.69 1.96
C SER A 183 -5.97 -5.27 1.09
N PHE A 184 -4.72 -5.00 1.48
CA PHE A 184 -3.51 -5.48 0.83
C PHE A 184 -2.67 -6.34 1.79
N ASN A 185 -3.33 -6.91 2.78
CA ASN A 185 -2.70 -7.79 3.73
C ASN A 185 -2.30 -9.13 3.08
N ASP A 186 -1.28 -9.74 3.67
CA ASP A 186 -0.92 -11.14 3.40
C ASP A 186 -2.02 -12.06 3.93
N ALA A 187 -2.79 -12.63 3.02
CA ALA A 187 -3.94 -13.48 3.36
C ALA A 187 -3.53 -14.83 4.00
N PHE A 188 -2.28 -15.26 3.80
CA PHE A 188 -1.78 -16.53 4.31
C PHE A 188 -0.88 -16.39 5.56
N GLY A 189 -0.36 -15.19 5.81
CA GLY A 189 0.48 -14.89 6.97
C GLY A 189 1.95 -15.31 6.80
N LEU A 190 2.49 -15.28 5.60
CA LEU A 190 3.88 -15.61 5.30
C LEU A 190 4.87 -14.53 5.74
N ASN A 191 4.45 -13.26 5.68
CA ASN A 191 5.31 -12.11 5.90
C ASN A 191 5.16 -11.52 7.30
N ASP A 192 6.28 -11.21 7.94
CA ASP A 192 6.29 -10.57 9.27
C ASP A 192 5.77 -9.13 9.22
N SER A 193 5.90 -8.47 8.07
CA SER A 193 5.33 -7.14 7.83
C SER A 193 3.80 -7.12 7.87
N GLY A 194 3.15 -8.23 7.55
CA GLY A 194 1.70 -8.33 7.34
C GLY A 194 1.27 -7.92 5.93
N PHE A 195 2.18 -7.51 5.06
CA PHE A 195 1.89 -7.16 3.66
C PHE A 195 2.01 -8.37 2.73
N ALA A 196 1.29 -8.34 1.60
CA ALA A 196 1.42 -9.33 0.54
C ALA A 196 2.74 -9.21 -0.25
N THR A 197 3.47 -8.10 -0.09
CA THR A 197 4.76 -7.81 -0.75
C THR A 197 5.91 -7.93 0.22
N MET A 198 7.13 -8.09 -0.31
CA MET A 198 8.34 -8.22 0.51
C MET A 198 8.98 -6.88 0.86
N LYS A 199 8.83 -5.87 -0.03
CA LYS A 199 9.27 -4.50 0.19
C LYS A 199 8.06 -3.60 0.47
N ASN A 200 7.86 -2.61 -0.37
CA ASN A 200 6.75 -1.68 -0.26
C ASN A 200 5.48 -2.26 -0.87
N PRO A 201 4.34 -2.20 -0.19
CA PRO A 201 3.07 -2.59 -0.79
C PRO A 201 2.63 -1.64 -1.91
N ILE A 202 3.13 -0.42 -1.92
CA ILE A 202 2.94 0.59 -2.96
C ILE A 202 4.06 1.60 -2.95
N SER A 203 4.47 2.09 -4.13
CA SER A 203 5.42 3.18 -4.27
C SER A 203 4.89 4.45 -3.60
N ILE A 204 5.75 5.12 -2.84
CA ILE A 204 5.39 6.39 -2.21
C ILE A 204 5.12 7.50 -3.23
N ASP A 205 5.70 7.40 -4.44
CA ASP A 205 5.46 8.35 -5.52
C ASP A 205 4.05 8.24 -6.10
N PHE A 206 3.37 7.12 -5.88
CA PHE A 206 1.98 6.92 -6.32
C PHE A 206 0.96 7.39 -5.27
N VAL A 207 1.40 7.68 -4.03
CA VAL A 207 0.51 7.98 -2.91
C VAL A 207 0.23 9.48 -2.82
N ASP A 208 -1.03 9.83 -2.62
CA ASP A 208 -1.51 11.17 -2.34
C ASP A 208 -1.74 11.41 -0.85
N GLU A 209 -2.30 10.42 -0.15
CA GLU A 209 -2.57 10.53 1.29
C GLU A 209 -2.32 9.19 1.99
N ILE A 210 -1.73 9.24 3.20
CA ILE A 210 -1.66 8.10 4.12
C ILE A 210 -2.41 8.48 5.39
N THR A 211 -3.34 7.63 5.83
CA THR A 211 -4.01 7.77 7.10
C THR A 211 -3.67 6.60 8.02
N VAL A 212 -3.51 6.88 9.31
CA VAL A 212 -3.34 5.86 10.35
C VAL A 212 -4.46 6.02 11.36
N ASP A 213 -5.36 5.07 11.42
CA ASP A 213 -6.42 5.01 12.43
C ASP A 213 -6.07 3.97 13.49
N ILE A 214 -5.94 4.41 14.72
CA ILE A 214 -5.50 3.56 15.84
C ILE A 214 -6.67 2.83 16.50
N THR A 215 -7.82 3.48 16.50
CA THR A 215 -9.07 2.95 17.04
C THR A 215 -10.19 3.21 16.06
N PRO A 216 -10.31 2.38 15.01
CA PRO A 216 -11.33 2.56 14.00
C PRO A 216 -12.71 2.16 14.55
N TYR A 217 -13.48 3.16 15.04
CA TYR A 217 -14.86 2.93 15.51
C TYR A 217 -15.91 3.02 14.42
N ASP A 218 -15.54 3.41 13.19
CA ASP A 218 -16.46 3.45 12.06
C ASP A 218 -16.87 2.03 11.68
N VAL A 219 -18.18 1.79 11.54
CA VAL A 219 -18.73 0.48 11.20
C VAL A 219 -18.26 -0.04 9.84
N SER A 220 -17.82 0.84 8.94
CA SER A 220 -17.24 0.48 7.65
C SER A 220 -15.75 0.08 7.71
N LYS A 221 -15.12 0.16 8.88
CA LYS A 221 -13.74 -0.27 9.12
C LYS A 221 -13.73 -1.53 9.98
N GLY A 222 -13.18 -2.60 9.44
CA GLY A 222 -13.05 -3.89 10.13
C GLY A 222 -11.67 -4.48 9.91
N ASN A 223 -11.56 -5.78 10.06
CA ASN A 223 -10.37 -6.60 9.80
C ASN A 223 -9.09 -6.16 10.54
N ALA A 224 -9.19 -5.26 11.51
CA ALA A 224 -8.06 -4.78 12.29
C ALA A 224 -8.32 -4.97 13.78
N THR A 225 -7.39 -5.64 14.48
CA THR A 225 -7.26 -5.60 15.95
C THR A 225 -6.06 -4.73 16.38
N GLY A 226 -5.23 -4.35 15.42
CA GLY A 226 -4.20 -3.33 15.48
C GLY A 226 -4.71 -1.96 15.04
N GLY A 227 -3.99 -1.31 14.15
CA GLY A 227 -4.42 -0.10 13.46
C GLY A 227 -4.92 -0.37 12.04
N THR A 228 -5.65 0.58 11.47
CA THR A 228 -5.92 0.62 10.03
C THR A 228 -5.02 1.66 9.40
N ILE A 229 -4.23 1.26 8.41
CA ILE A 229 -3.34 2.12 7.63
C ILE A 229 -3.91 2.16 6.21
N THR A 230 -4.28 3.34 5.75
CA THR A 230 -4.87 3.52 4.42
C THR A 230 -3.97 4.40 3.58
N ALA A 231 -3.53 3.89 2.43
CA ALA A 231 -2.92 4.67 1.38
C ALA A 231 -3.94 4.96 0.28
N VAL A 232 -4.07 6.22 -0.12
CA VAL A 232 -4.88 6.64 -1.26
C VAL A 232 -3.95 7.08 -2.37
N THR A 233 -4.14 6.54 -3.57
CA THR A 233 -3.29 6.83 -4.71
C THR A 233 -3.64 8.15 -5.38
N LYS A 234 -2.65 8.76 -6.01
CA LYS A 234 -2.80 9.97 -6.81
C LYS A 234 -3.81 9.79 -7.94
N SER A 235 -4.43 10.88 -8.31
CA SER A 235 -5.36 10.97 -9.44
C SER A 235 -4.91 12.03 -10.43
N GLY A 236 -5.38 11.96 -11.66
CA GLY A 236 -5.16 13.01 -12.67
C GLY A 236 -5.97 14.27 -12.37
N THR A 237 -5.54 15.38 -12.97
CA THR A 237 -6.19 16.68 -12.90
C THR A 237 -6.36 17.28 -14.29
N ASN A 238 -6.85 18.52 -14.40
CA ASN A 238 -6.94 19.25 -15.67
C ASN A 238 -5.59 19.72 -16.24
N GLU A 239 -4.53 19.57 -15.47
CA GLU A 239 -3.17 19.87 -15.87
C GLU A 239 -2.34 18.59 -15.94
N PHE A 240 -1.40 18.54 -16.87
CA PHE A 240 -0.46 17.46 -16.95
C PHE A 240 0.62 17.62 -15.88
N HIS A 241 0.82 16.60 -15.09
CA HIS A 241 1.90 16.51 -14.11
C HIS A 241 2.71 15.26 -14.37
N GLY A 242 3.99 15.31 -14.07
CA GLY A 242 4.86 14.15 -14.16
C GLY A 242 6.06 14.32 -13.27
N SER A 243 6.64 13.22 -12.84
CA SER A 243 7.87 13.19 -12.06
C SER A 243 8.76 12.06 -12.52
N VAL A 244 10.05 12.29 -12.44
CA VAL A 244 11.08 11.26 -12.53
C VAL A 244 11.92 11.37 -11.27
N TYR A 245 12.04 10.27 -10.57
CA TYR A 245 12.86 10.16 -9.38
C TYR A 245 13.85 9.03 -9.57
N THR A 246 15.11 9.26 -9.24
CA THR A 246 16.12 8.22 -9.19
C THR A 246 16.96 8.37 -7.94
N THR A 247 17.34 7.27 -7.37
CA THR A 247 18.28 7.22 -6.24
C THR A 247 19.27 6.09 -6.45
N SER A 248 20.51 6.31 -6.03
CA SER A 248 21.54 5.30 -5.95
C SER A 248 22.27 5.51 -4.64
N ARG A 249 22.51 4.45 -3.91
CA ARG A 249 23.23 4.47 -2.63
C ARG A 249 24.05 3.21 -2.47
N ASP A 250 25.30 3.40 -2.13
CA ASP A 250 26.24 2.33 -1.87
C ASP A 250 27.03 2.59 -0.56
N LYS A 251 27.99 1.73 -0.28
CA LYS A 251 28.89 1.84 0.89
C LYS A 251 29.58 3.20 0.96
N SER A 252 29.90 3.84 -0.18
CA SER A 252 30.63 5.13 -0.20
C SER A 252 29.78 6.30 0.33
N ASN A 253 28.47 6.13 0.40
CA ASN A 253 27.51 7.12 0.92
C ASN A 253 27.28 7.01 2.44
N VAL A 254 27.91 6.05 3.10
CA VAL A 254 27.78 5.81 4.55
C VAL A 254 29.12 5.93 5.25
N GLY A 255 29.09 6.41 6.49
CA GLY A 255 30.28 6.42 7.33
C GLY A 255 30.54 5.07 7.99
N ASP A 256 31.68 4.98 8.65
CA ASP A 256 32.07 3.80 9.44
C ASP A 256 31.09 3.54 10.59
N LEU A 257 31.07 2.30 11.03
CA LEU A 257 30.32 1.87 12.22
C LEU A 257 30.87 2.58 13.48
N PRO A 258 30.08 2.70 14.56
CA PRO A 258 30.52 3.33 15.81
C PRO A 258 31.78 2.73 16.45
N ASN A 259 32.12 1.49 16.09
CA ASN A 259 33.35 0.80 16.51
C ASN A 259 34.58 1.12 15.62
N GLY A 260 34.41 1.93 14.58
CA GLY A 260 35.44 2.32 13.60
C GLY A 260 35.69 1.30 12.48
N GLU A 261 34.85 0.28 12.35
CA GLU A 261 34.86 -0.64 11.23
C GLU A 261 34.08 -0.05 10.03
N GLU A 262 34.51 -0.39 8.82
CA GLU A 262 33.79 -0.02 7.61
C GLU A 262 32.42 -0.70 7.58
N TYR A 263 31.44 0.01 6.99
CA TYR A 263 30.12 -0.57 6.74
C TYR A 263 30.23 -1.71 5.71
N SER A 264 29.40 -2.75 5.83
CA SER A 264 29.34 -3.85 4.87
C SER A 264 28.97 -3.34 3.47
N ASP A 265 29.46 -3.99 2.44
CA ASP A 265 29.11 -3.66 1.05
C ASP A 265 27.59 -3.78 0.85
N PHE A 266 27.03 -2.84 0.10
CA PHE A 266 25.65 -2.86 -0.37
C PHE A 266 25.52 -1.93 -1.58
N ASP A 267 24.49 -2.16 -2.37
CA ASP A 267 24.09 -1.30 -3.46
C ASP A 267 22.54 -1.21 -3.47
N GLU A 268 22.01 0.00 -3.54
CA GLU A 268 20.57 0.25 -3.59
C GLU A 268 20.30 1.25 -4.71
N GLU A 269 19.45 0.86 -5.65
CA GLU A 269 19.01 1.69 -6.76
C GLU A 269 17.49 1.71 -6.84
N ALA A 270 16.94 2.84 -7.26
CA ALA A 270 15.54 2.95 -7.59
C ALA A 270 15.30 3.99 -8.68
N LEU A 271 14.32 3.71 -9.53
CA LEU A 271 13.79 4.61 -10.54
C LEU A 271 12.26 4.62 -10.43
N ALA A 272 11.67 5.81 -10.23
CA ALA A 272 10.23 5.99 -10.27
C ALA A 272 9.85 7.04 -11.30
N ILE A 273 8.81 6.76 -12.08
CA ILE A 273 8.26 7.65 -13.11
C ILE A 273 6.76 7.76 -12.91
N THR A 274 6.24 8.97 -12.87
CA THR A 274 4.80 9.20 -12.84
C THR A 274 4.36 10.15 -13.93
N LEU A 275 3.14 9.96 -14.42
CA LEU A 275 2.48 10.85 -15.38
C LEU A 275 0.99 10.89 -15.07
N SER A 276 0.41 12.08 -15.04
CA SER A 276 -1.01 12.27 -14.83
C SER A 276 -1.56 13.45 -15.61
N GLY A 277 -2.86 13.49 -15.84
CA GLY A 277 -3.49 14.58 -16.57
C GLY A 277 -4.89 14.25 -17.06
N PRO A 278 -5.49 15.13 -17.87
CA PRO A 278 -6.80 14.92 -18.44
C PRO A 278 -6.73 14.09 -19.73
N ILE A 279 -7.58 13.07 -19.84
CA ILE A 279 -7.94 12.47 -21.13
C ILE A 279 -9.04 13.31 -21.77
N ILE A 280 -10.04 13.70 -20.97
CA ILE A 280 -11.09 14.64 -21.33
C ILE A 280 -11.18 15.67 -20.21
N LYS A 281 -10.91 16.93 -20.55
CA LYS A 281 -10.90 18.03 -19.58
C LYS A 281 -12.23 18.07 -18.79
N ASP A 282 -12.15 18.28 -17.49
CA ASP A 282 -13.24 18.33 -16.52
C ASP A 282 -13.98 17.00 -16.33
N LYS A 283 -13.68 15.93 -17.11
CA LYS A 283 -14.48 14.71 -17.14
C LYS A 283 -13.73 13.42 -16.88
N LEU A 284 -12.58 13.22 -17.54
CA LEU A 284 -11.86 11.96 -17.48
C LEU A 284 -10.37 12.23 -17.31
N PHE A 285 -9.82 11.67 -16.27
CA PHE A 285 -8.44 11.87 -15.85
C PHE A 285 -7.72 10.54 -15.73
N PHE A 286 -6.40 10.57 -15.87
CA PHE A 286 -5.55 9.41 -15.67
C PHE A 286 -4.38 9.73 -14.74
N PHE A 287 -3.90 8.70 -14.05
CA PHE A 287 -2.60 8.63 -13.41
C PHE A 287 -1.94 7.32 -13.81
N ILE A 288 -0.66 7.37 -14.13
CA ILE A 288 0.19 6.22 -14.44
C ILE A 288 1.46 6.35 -13.60
N GLY A 289 1.86 5.28 -12.95
CA GLY A 289 3.11 5.18 -12.19
C GLY A 289 3.85 3.89 -12.49
N TYR A 290 5.17 3.98 -12.57
CA TYR A 290 6.09 2.85 -12.65
C TYR A 290 7.24 3.09 -11.67
N GLU A 291 7.59 2.08 -10.89
CA GLU A 291 8.79 2.09 -10.04
C GLU A 291 9.49 0.74 -10.16
N GLU A 292 10.81 0.81 -10.29
CA GLU A 292 11.72 -0.33 -10.21
C GLU A 292 12.75 -0.03 -9.13
N SER A 293 13.05 -1.02 -8.29
CA SER A 293 14.07 -0.90 -7.25
C SER A 293 14.84 -2.18 -7.05
N GLU A 294 16.14 -2.04 -6.83
CA GLU A 294 17.06 -3.14 -6.51
C GLU A 294 17.79 -2.83 -5.22
N ASP A 295 17.98 -3.84 -4.38
CA ASP A 295 18.78 -3.79 -3.16
C ASP A 295 19.66 -5.03 -3.12
N THR A 296 20.97 -4.84 -3.24
CA THR A 296 21.97 -5.90 -3.27
C THR A 296 22.83 -5.84 -2.03
N ARG A 297 22.84 -6.90 -1.25
CA ARG A 297 23.66 -7.04 -0.04
C ARG A 297 24.30 -8.42 0.05
N PRO A 298 25.60 -8.50 0.33
CA PRO A 298 26.24 -9.79 0.58
C PRO A 298 25.72 -10.41 1.88
N SER A 299 25.76 -11.75 1.94
CA SER A 299 25.56 -12.47 3.19
C SER A 299 26.55 -12.00 4.26
N LEU A 300 26.07 -11.86 5.49
CA LEU A 300 26.91 -11.49 6.63
C LEU A 300 27.79 -12.65 7.12
N TRP A 301 27.54 -13.88 6.67
CA TRP A 301 28.25 -15.09 7.06
C TRP A 301 29.32 -15.49 6.05
N GLY A 302 30.42 -16.04 6.56
CA GLY A 302 31.51 -16.57 5.74
C GLY A 302 32.45 -17.47 6.53
N THR A 303 33.44 -18.00 5.87
CA THR A 303 34.43 -18.92 6.46
C THR A 303 35.27 -18.24 7.56
N SER A 304 35.88 -19.05 8.44
CA SER A 304 36.70 -18.59 9.55
C SER A 304 37.84 -17.67 9.14
N ASP A 305 38.34 -17.85 7.94
CA ASP A 305 39.45 -17.10 7.34
C ASP A 305 39.01 -15.99 6.37
N SER A 306 37.68 -15.74 6.25
CA SER A 306 37.15 -14.65 5.43
C SER A 306 37.09 -13.32 6.22
N ASN A 307 36.69 -12.23 5.52
CA ASN A 307 36.42 -10.92 6.11
C ASN A 307 34.92 -10.73 6.44
N ALA A 308 34.12 -11.81 6.49
CA ALA A 308 32.72 -11.74 6.81
C ALA A 308 32.50 -11.20 8.24
N THR A 309 31.38 -10.47 8.44
CA THR A 309 30.97 -9.94 9.75
C THR A 309 30.75 -11.06 10.76
N ASN A 310 30.10 -12.14 10.32
CA ASN A 310 29.87 -13.35 11.09
C ASN A 310 30.70 -14.48 10.48
N LYS A 311 31.29 -15.31 11.31
CA LYS A 311 32.19 -16.36 10.84
C LYS A 311 31.73 -17.72 11.31
N TRP A 312 31.77 -18.67 10.37
CA TRP A 312 31.69 -20.11 10.67
C TRP A 312 33.05 -20.58 11.23
N ASP A 313 33.06 -21.69 11.91
CA ASP A 313 34.32 -22.38 12.30
C ASP A 313 34.98 -23.06 11.08
N THR A 314 34.18 -23.41 10.08
CA THR A 314 34.64 -24.02 8.81
C THR A 314 35.52 -23.03 8.03
N SER A 315 36.65 -23.55 7.53
CA SER A 315 37.62 -22.78 6.73
C SER A 315 37.32 -22.79 5.24
N SER A 316 37.88 -21.82 4.50
CA SER A 316 37.83 -21.81 3.04
C SER A 316 38.46 -23.06 2.40
N ALA A 317 39.48 -23.65 3.03
CA ALA A 317 40.08 -24.89 2.55
C ALA A 317 39.08 -26.05 2.58
N THR A 318 38.33 -26.21 3.68
CA THR A 318 37.28 -27.22 3.82
C THR A 318 36.18 -27.03 2.79
N MET A 319 35.70 -25.80 2.61
CA MET A 319 34.68 -25.49 1.62
C MET A 319 35.12 -25.78 0.19
N ASN A 320 36.38 -25.44 -0.15
CA ASN A 320 36.97 -25.77 -1.45
C ASN A 320 37.06 -27.29 -1.68
N ASP A 321 37.52 -28.04 -0.68
CA ASP A 321 37.61 -29.50 -0.78
C ASP A 321 36.25 -30.13 -1.02
N ILE A 322 35.22 -29.65 -0.35
CA ILE A 322 33.82 -30.08 -0.56
C ILE A 322 33.41 -29.73 -1.98
N ALA A 323 33.55 -28.49 -2.42
CA ALA A 323 33.16 -28.06 -3.76
C ALA A 323 33.84 -28.87 -4.86
N GLN A 324 35.17 -29.14 -4.69
CA GLN A 324 35.92 -29.97 -5.63
C GLN A 324 35.45 -31.43 -5.62
N HIS A 325 35.15 -31.98 -4.44
CA HIS A 325 34.63 -33.34 -4.34
C HIS A 325 33.25 -33.49 -5.02
N MET A 326 32.38 -32.47 -4.85
CA MET A 326 31.06 -32.44 -5.51
C MET A 326 31.20 -32.39 -7.03
N LEU A 327 32.16 -31.61 -7.53
CA LEU A 327 32.44 -31.53 -8.96
C LEU A 327 33.00 -32.83 -9.51
N ASP A 328 34.03 -33.41 -8.85
CA ASP A 328 34.76 -34.61 -9.33
C ASP A 328 33.87 -35.87 -9.26
N THR A 329 33.05 -35.99 -8.23
CA THR A 329 32.28 -37.20 -7.97
C THR A 329 30.92 -37.19 -8.65
N TYR A 330 30.24 -36.02 -8.66
CA TYR A 330 28.88 -35.89 -9.10
C TYR A 330 28.72 -34.97 -10.33
N GLY A 331 29.77 -34.27 -10.77
CA GLY A 331 29.68 -33.26 -11.82
C GLY A 331 28.89 -32.03 -11.40
N TYR A 332 28.75 -31.78 -10.09
CA TYR A 332 27.94 -30.71 -9.54
C TYR A 332 28.81 -29.52 -9.10
N THR A 333 28.41 -28.33 -9.55
CA THR A 333 29.05 -27.07 -9.12
C THR A 333 28.27 -26.49 -7.94
N ALA A 334 28.87 -26.47 -6.75
CA ALA A 334 28.23 -26.06 -5.51
C ALA A 334 27.95 -24.55 -5.41
N GLY A 335 28.58 -23.74 -6.26
CA GLY A 335 28.50 -22.29 -6.20
C GLY A 335 29.56 -21.69 -5.27
N THR A 336 29.30 -20.45 -4.80
CA THR A 336 30.19 -19.72 -3.88
C THR A 336 29.77 -19.91 -2.43
N TYR A 337 30.66 -19.56 -1.48
CA TYR A 337 30.37 -19.69 -0.04
C TYR A 337 30.80 -18.48 0.79
N ASN A 338 31.50 -17.52 0.19
CA ASN A 338 31.86 -16.23 0.80
C ASN A 338 31.23 -15.09 -0.02
N SER A 339 30.80 -14.04 0.66
CA SER A 339 30.20 -12.86 0.03
C SER A 339 29.09 -13.24 -0.96
N ILE A 340 28.25 -14.22 -0.58
CA ILE A 340 27.11 -14.62 -1.40
C ILE A 340 26.18 -13.42 -1.52
N THR A 341 25.88 -13.05 -2.76
CA THR A 341 25.15 -11.84 -3.08
C THR A 341 24.04 -12.17 -4.06
N PHE A 342 22.81 -11.84 -3.68
CA PHE A 342 21.64 -11.89 -4.55
C PHE A 342 20.86 -10.59 -4.44
N PRO A 343 20.40 -10.03 -5.57
CA PRO A 343 19.58 -8.83 -5.54
C PRO A 343 18.20 -9.12 -4.94
N THR A 344 17.64 -8.14 -4.26
CA THR A 344 16.23 -8.07 -3.93
C THR A 344 15.62 -7.01 -4.83
N THR A 345 14.77 -7.41 -5.76
CA THR A 345 14.15 -6.51 -6.73
C THR A 345 12.67 -6.31 -6.44
N GLN A 346 12.13 -5.16 -6.85
CA GLN A 346 10.71 -4.91 -6.84
C GLN A 346 10.36 -4.03 -8.04
N GLU A 347 9.32 -4.44 -8.78
CA GLU A 347 8.70 -3.64 -9.82
C GLU A 347 7.24 -3.35 -9.43
N GLN A 348 6.81 -2.11 -9.64
CA GLN A 348 5.45 -1.66 -9.36
C GLN A 348 4.89 -0.86 -10.53
N PHE A 349 3.69 -1.21 -10.93
CA PHE A 349 2.96 -0.49 -11.96
C PHE A 349 1.54 -0.18 -11.49
N LEU A 350 1.10 1.07 -11.70
CA LEU A 350 -0.24 1.52 -11.37
C LEU A 350 -0.83 2.37 -12.47
N VAL A 351 -2.07 2.07 -12.83
CA VAL A 351 -2.91 2.93 -13.66
C VAL A 351 -4.21 3.21 -12.92
N LYS A 352 -4.58 4.49 -12.82
CA LYS A 352 -5.85 4.93 -12.27
C LYS A 352 -6.57 5.84 -13.25
N LEU A 353 -7.83 5.55 -13.51
CA LEU A 353 -8.73 6.38 -14.29
C LEU A 353 -9.84 6.90 -13.39
N ASN A 354 -10.08 8.21 -13.41
CA ASN A 354 -11.14 8.85 -12.67
C ASN A 354 -12.07 9.56 -13.65
N GLY A 355 -13.34 9.23 -13.61
CA GLY A 355 -14.34 9.78 -14.54
C GLY A 355 -15.52 10.44 -13.81
N ASN A 356 -15.78 11.71 -14.13
CA ASN A 356 -17.01 12.41 -13.77
C ASN A 356 -18.05 12.14 -14.86
N ILE A 357 -19.02 11.26 -14.59
CA ILE A 357 -20.08 10.93 -15.54
C ILE A 357 -21.02 12.13 -15.67
N ASN A 358 -21.37 12.71 -14.54
CA ASN A 358 -22.07 13.99 -14.37
C ASN A 358 -21.80 14.53 -12.95
N ASP A 359 -22.50 15.58 -12.53
CA ASP A 359 -22.29 16.19 -11.21
C ASP A 359 -22.66 15.26 -10.05
N ASP A 360 -23.54 14.28 -10.28
CA ASP A 360 -24.04 13.35 -9.26
C ASP A 360 -23.31 12.00 -9.27
N HIS A 361 -22.72 11.59 -10.40
CA HIS A 361 -22.12 10.27 -10.56
C HIS A 361 -20.69 10.33 -11.04
N SER A 362 -19.82 9.58 -10.38
CA SER A 362 -18.41 9.39 -10.78
C SER A 362 -17.98 7.93 -10.66
N ALA A 363 -16.94 7.57 -11.35
CA ALA A 363 -16.37 6.23 -11.33
C ALA A 363 -14.85 6.27 -11.32
N GLU A 364 -14.23 5.25 -10.75
CA GLU A 364 -12.79 5.02 -10.75
C GLU A 364 -12.51 3.59 -11.22
N LEU A 365 -11.47 3.45 -12.01
CA LEU A 365 -10.85 2.17 -12.37
C LEU A 365 -9.39 2.22 -11.97
N ILE A 366 -8.94 1.23 -11.22
CA ILE A 366 -7.56 1.11 -10.74
C ILE A 366 -7.03 -0.26 -11.16
N TYR A 367 -5.86 -0.27 -11.79
CA TYR A 367 -5.10 -1.46 -12.11
C TYR A 367 -3.72 -1.35 -11.48
N GLN A 368 -3.30 -2.34 -10.72
CA GLN A 368 -2.02 -2.38 -10.04
C GLN A 368 -1.37 -3.74 -10.21
N VAL A 369 -0.07 -3.73 -10.48
CA VAL A 369 0.80 -4.91 -10.47
C VAL A 369 1.98 -4.61 -9.57
N THR A 370 2.40 -5.60 -8.78
CA THR A 370 3.62 -5.57 -7.97
C THR A 370 4.30 -6.93 -8.10
N GLU A 371 5.53 -6.92 -8.56
CA GLU A 371 6.39 -8.09 -8.70
C GLU A 371 7.61 -7.90 -7.83
N ASP A 372 7.90 -8.86 -6.96
CA ASP A 372 9.09 -8.87 -6.11
C ASP A 372 9.94 -10.10 -6.43
N SER A 373 11.24 -10.01 -6.15
CA SER A 373 12.12 -11.18 -6.07
C SER A 373 13.12 -10.98 -4.95
N PHE A 374 13.27 -11.99 -4.11
CA PHE A 374 14.33 -12.02 -3.12
C PHE A 374 14.81 -13.44 -2.86
N TYR A 375 16.02 -13.57 -2.32
CA TYR A 375 16.64 -14.85 -2.01
C TYR A 375 16.72 -15.07 -0.50
N SER A 376 16.50 -16.30 -0.07
CA SER A 376 16.58 -16.71 1.32
C SER A 376 17.36 -18.01 1.48
N ASN A 377 17.81 -18.28 2.70
CA ASN A 377 18.49 -19.52 3.09
C ASN A 377 18.40 -19.71 4.61
N TYR A 378 19.10 -20.75 5.09
CA TYR A 378 19.19 -21.09 6.51
C TYR A 378 20.58 -20.81 7.11
N ASP A 379 21.38 -19.88 6.54
CA ASP A 379 22.68 -19.56 7.08
C ASP A 379 22.60 -19.11 8.56
N SER A 380 23.45 -19.67 9.37
CA SER A 380 23.54 -19.35 10.80
C SER A 380 24.94 -19.72 11.32
N SER A 381 25.21 -19.48 12.58
CA SER A 381 26.49 -19.81 13.21
C SER A 381 26.89 -21.28 13.15
N ALA A 382 25.94 -22.19 12.91
CA ALA A 382 26.18 -23.63 12.86
C ALA A 382 25.86 -24.24 11.48
N GLN A 383 25.62 -23.41 10.47
CA GLN A 383 25.14 -23.85 9.15
C GLN A 383 25.86 -23.11 8.02
N PRO A 384 27.14 -23.46 7.73
CA PRO A 384 27.81 -23.02 6.51
C PRO A 384 27.05 -23.49 5.28
N VAL A 385 26.98 -22.63 4.25
CA VAL A 385 26.14 -22.88 3.09
C VAL A 385 26.82 -22.44 1.80
N PHE A 386 26.55 -23.15 0.71
CA PHE A 386 26.92 -22.72 -0.65
C PHE A 386 25.75 -21.95 -1.29
N SER A 387 26.09 -21.06 -2.25
CA SER A 387 25.09 -20.21 -2.90
C SER A 387 23.98 -20.97 -3.60
N ASN A 388 24.23 -22.18 -4.08
CA ASN A 388 23.21 -23.02 -4.73
C ASN A 388 22.16 -23.60 -3.78
N ASN A 389 22.37 -23.46 -2.45
CA ASN A 389 21.35 -23.79 -1.46
C ASN A 389 20.36 -22.65 -1.21
N TYR A 390 20.66 -21.44 -1.70
CA TYR A 390 19.72 -20.34 -1.64
C TYR A 390 18.53 -20.61 -2.56
N TYR A 391 17.38 -20.11 -2.17
CA TYR A 391 16.14 -20.21 -2.95
C TYR A 391 15.52 -18.85 -3.15
N GLU A 392 14.93 -18.66 -4.33
CA GLU A 392 14.21 -17.47 -4.70
C GLU A 392 12.76 -17.51 -4.20
N ILE A 393 12.25 -16.38 -3.80
CA ILE A 393 10.84 -16.16 -3.45
C ILE A 393 10.36 -14.97 -4.27
N PRO A 394 9.64 -15.20 -5.38
CA PRO A 394 9.11 -14.17 -6.26
C PRO A 394 7.60 -13.97 -6.05
N PRO A 395 7.15 -13.19 -5.06
CA PRO A 395 5.73 -12.87 -4.95
C PRO A 395 5.30 -11.88 -6.04
N GLU A 396 4.17 -12.19 -6.66
CA GLU A 396 3.49 -11.34 -7.62
C GLU A 396 2.07 -11.03 -7.13
N THR A 397 1.64 -9.78 -7.29
CA THR A 397 0.28 -9.35 -6.99
C THR A 397 -0.28 -8.55 -8.16
N GLU A 398 -1.42 -8.98 -8.69
CA GLU A 398 -2.20 -8.24 -9.68
C GLU A 398 -3.57 -7.87 -9.08
N ARG A 399 -4.03 -6.62 -9.29
CA ARG A 399 -5.30 -6.14 -8.76
C ARG A 399 -6.02 -5.22 -9.73
N VAL A 400 -7.32 -5.46 -9.89
CA VAL A 400 -8.25 -4.54 -10.55
C VAL A 400 -9.29 -4.08 -9.53
N THR A 401 -9.57 -2.78 -9.44
CA THR A 401 -10.60 -2.22 -8.58
C THR A 401 -11.47 -1.24 -9.37
N VAL A 402 -12.79 -1.35 -9.19
CA VAL A 402 -13.77 -0.43 -9.74
C VAL A 402 -14.57 0.16 -8.58
N ASN A 403 -14.64 1.49 -8.52
CA ASN A 403 -15.51 2.23 -7.61
C ASN A 403 -16.53 3.03 -8.42
N ILE A 404 -17.78 3.03 -7.94
CA ILE A 404 -18.85 3.86 -8.48
C ILE A 404 -19.46 4.65 -7.33
N TYR A 405 -19.50 5.96 -7.46
CA TYR A 405 -20.03 6.89 -6.48
C TYR A 405 -21.26 7.57 -7.07
N SER A 406 -22.36 7.61 -6.31
CA SER A 406 -23.63 8.15 -6.77
C SER A 406 -24.34 8.92 -5.67
N ASP A 407 -24.61 10.19 -5.93
CA ASP A 407 -25.49 11.04 -5.15
C ASP A 407 -26.90 11.00 -5.81
N TRP A 408 -27.80 10.17 -5.29
CA TRP A 408 -29.14 9.97 -5.88
C TRP A 408 -30.09 11.12 -5.57
N THR A 409 -29.88 11.73 -4.41
CA THR A 409 -30.59 12.91 -3.93
C THR A 409 -29.70 13.68 -2.96
N ASP A 410 -30.07 14.89 -2.58
CA ASP A 410 -29.36 15.67 -1.55
C ASP A 410 -29.21 14.93 -0.21
N ARG A 411 -29.94 13.83 0.00
CA ARG A 411 -29.99 13.08 1.26
C ARG A 411 -29.55 11.64 1.15
N PHE A 412 -29.43 11.09 -0.05
CA PHE A 412 -29.10 9.68 -0.25
C PHE A 412 -28.00 9.51 -1.26
N SER A 413 -26.92 8.86 -0.83
CA SER A 413 -25.80 8.54 -1.67
C SER A 413 -25.36 7.09 -1.50
N THR A 414 -24.73 6.53 -2.53
CA THR A 414 -24.18 5.16 -2.50
C THR A 414 -22.80 5.11 -3.08
N ARG A 415 -21.97 4.18 -2.55
CA ARG A 415 -20.74 3.72 -3.17
C ARG A 415 -20.85 2.23 -3.44
N ILE A 416 -20.52 1.82 -4.65
CA ILE A 416 -20.34 0.41 -5.04
C ILE A 416 -18.86 0.21 -5.33
N ARG A 417 -18.29 -0.85 -4.79
CA ARG A 417 -16.90 -1.26 -5.05
C ARG A 417 -16.89 -2.71 -5.45
N PHE A 418 -16.08 -3.00 -6.46
CA PHE A 418 -15.66 -4.33 -6.84
C PHE A 418 -14.14 -4.34 -6.93
N SER A 419 -13.49 -5.36 -6.37
CA SER A 419 -12.05 -5.58 -6.52
C SER A 419 -11.79 -7.06 -6.72
N ASP A 420 -10.91 -7.35 -7.65
CA ASP A 420 -10.35 -8.68 -7.92
C ASP A 420 -8.85 -8.61 -7.75
N ARG A 421 -8.28 -9.48 -6.91
CA ARG A 421 -6.85 -9.56 -6.62
C ARG A 421 -6.37 -10.99 -6.78
N PHE A 422 -5.33 -11.17 -7.56
CA PHE A 422 -4.57 -12.41 -7.66
C PHE A 422 -3.22 -12.21 -7.00
N PHE A 423 -2.79 -13.17 -6.20
CA PHE A 423 -1.47 -13.25 -5.60
C PHE A 423 -0.89 -14.62 -5.90
N GLU A 424 0.35 -14.66 -6.35
CA GLU A 424 1.12 -15.89 -6.58
C GLU A 424 2.51 -15.76 -5.96
N GLN A 425 3.00 -16.84 -5.36
CA GLN A 425 4.38 -16.97 -4.93
C GLN A 425 4.83 -18.40 -5.18
N ASP A 426 5.70 -18.59 -6.17
CA ASP A 426 6.31 -19.88 -6.51
C ASP A 426 7.78 -19.88 -6.10
N ALA A 427 8.07 -20.32 -4.87
CA ALA A 427 9.42 -20.33 -4.33
C ALA A 427 10.25 -21.45 -4.96
N ASN A 428 11.37 -21.06 -5.56
CA ASN A 428 12.24 -21.91 -6.36
C ASN A 428 13.61 -22.08 -5.74
N SER A 429 14.16 -23.30 -5.74
CA SER A 429 15.56 -23.53 -5.42
C SER A 429 16.48 -23.06 -6.57
N GLY A 430 17.67 -22.53 -6.26
CA GLY A 430 18.60 -21.93 -7.22
C GLY A 430 19.07 -22.83 -8.38
N ASP A 431 18.82 -24.14 -8.32
CA ASP A 431 19.16 -25.11 -9.37
C ASP A 431 18.01 -25.36 -10.37
N GLY A 432 17.17 -24.36 -10.62
CA GLY A 432 16.19 -24.42 -11.71
C GLY A 432 14.84 -24.98 -11.30
N GLY A 433 14.29 -24.47 -10.25
CA GLY A 433 12.88 -24.62 -9.91
C GLY A 433 12.46 -26.08 -9.70
N TYR A 434 11.19 -26.31 -9.74
CA TYR A 434 10.53 -27.62 -9.64
C TYR A 434 11.44 -28.79 -9.42
N GLY A 435 12.08 -28.73 -8.34
CA GLY A 435 12.92 -29.75 -7.99
C GLY A 435 14.28 -29.65 -8.58
N GLY A 436 15.16 -28.75 -8.08
CA GLY A 436 16.57 -28.82 -8.38
C GLY A 436 16.97 -30.28 -8.55
N LEU A 437 17.55 -30.58 -9.67
CA LEU A 437 17.85 -31.99 -10.05
C LEU A 437 18.90 -32.61 -9.12
N PHE A 438 19.46 -31.79 -8.20
CA PHE A 438 20.54 -32.22 -7.32
C PHE A 438 20.07 -32.23 -5.86
N PRO A 439 20.32 -33.35 -5.13
CA PRO A 439 19.90 -33.47 -3.74
C PRO A 439 20.69 -32.53 -2.81
N GLU A 440 20.10 -32.14 -1.69
CA GLU A 440 20.79 -31.48 -0.60
C GLU A 440 21.64 -32.48 0.19
N PHE A 441 22.92 -32.14 0.35
CA PHE A 441 23.87 -32.88 1.19
C PHE A 441 24.10 -32.11 2.49
N HIS A 442 24.07 -32.82 3.61
CA HIS A 442 24.46 -32.33 4.92
C HIS A 442 25.79 -32.97 5.32
N ILE A 443 26.81 -32.15 5.37
CA ILE A 443 28.17 -32.59 5.70
C ILE A 443 28.48 -32.10 7.12
N TYR A 444 28.75 -33.02 8.01
CA TYR A 444 29.02 -32.75 9.42
C TYR A 444 30.52 -32.53 9.63
N GLU A 445 30.92 -31.34 10.03
CA GLU A 445 32.31 -30.95 10.26
C GLU A 445 32.39 -30.06 11.50
N GLY A 446 33.25 -30.44 12.48
CA GLY A 446 33.61 -29.59 13.62
C GLY A 446 32.47 -29.11 14.52
N GLY A 447 31.28 -29.70 14.43
CA GLY A 447 30.08 -29.26 15.16
C GLY A 447 29.14 -28.42 14.32
N GLU A 448 29.51 -28.10 13.09
CA GLU A 448 28.67 -27.42 12.07
C GLU A 448 28.07 -28.42 11.09
N ILE A 449 27.05 -28.01 10.39
CA ILE A 449 26.44 -28.74 9.29
C ILE A 449 26.56 -27.91 8.02
N ILE A 450 27.38 -28.34 7.08
CA ILE A 450 27.59 -27.65 5.81
C ILE A 450 26.53 -28.13 4.83
N TYR A 451 25.78 -27.17 4.25
CA TYR A 451 24.72 -27.42 3.28
C TYR A 451 25.28 -27.21 1.85
N VAL A 452 25.12 -28.22 0.99
CA VAL A 452 25.48 -28.15 -0.42
C VAL A 452 24.41 -28.85 -1.25
N GLY A 453 24.06 -28.28 -2.40
CA GLY A 453 22.96 -28.75 -3.23
C GLY A 453 21.69 -27.90 -3.06
N SER A 454 20.62 -28.26 -3.75
CA SER A 454 19.37 -27.53 -3.74
C SER A 454 18.65 -27.66 -2.39
N ASP A 455 18.03 -26.57 -1.93
CA ASP A 455 17.22 -26.60 -0.70
C ASP A 455 16.12 -27.64 -0.78
N ARG A 456 16.08 -28.57 0.19
CA ARG A 456 15.14 -29.71 0.21
C ARG A 456 13.69 -29.31 0.44
N TYR A 457 13.44 -28.14 1.01
CA TYR A 457 12.09 -27.66 1.33
C TYR A 457 11.45 -26.88 0.18
N ARG A 458 12.18 -26.62 -0.90
CA ARG A 458 11.72 -25.86 -2.06
C ARG A 458 11.60 -26.70 -3.33
N GLY A 459 11.29 -27.98 -3.15
CA GLY A 459 11.01 -28.89 -4.26
C GLY A 459 9.75 -28.49 -5.04
N HIS A 460 8.76 -27.99 -4.37
CA HIS A 460 7.57 -27.33 -4.90
C HIS A 460 6.90 -26.59 -3.76
N ASN A 461 6.92 -25.28 -3.83
CA ASN A 461 6.35 -24.41 -2.81
C ASN A 461 5.60 -23.27 -3.50
N LEU A 462 4.39 -23.59 -3.95
CA LEU A 462 3.50 -22.67 -4.66
C LEU A 462 2.34 -22.29 -3.76
N ILE A 463 2.07 -20.99 -3.66
CA ILE A 463 0.84 -20.46 -3.09
C ILE A 463 0.18 -19.51 -4.09
N GLU A 464 -1.09 -19.71 -4.33
CA GLU A 464 -1.95 -18.86 -5.13
C GLU A 464 -3.14 -18.40 -4.27
N VAL A 465 -3.49 -17.15 -4.35
CA VAL A 465 -4.64 -16.56 -3.66
C VAL A 465 -5.46 -15.74 -4.64
N ASP A 466 -6.66 -16.19 -4.96
CA ASP A 466 -7.67 -15.41 -5.64
C ASP A 466 -8.58 -14.76 -4.60
N GLN A 467 -8.70 -13.44 -4.63
CA GLN A 467 -9.54 -12.69 -3.70
C GLN A 467 -10.49 -11.75 -4.44
N GLN A 468 -11.78 -11.87 -4.16
CA GLN A 468 -12.82 -11.03 -4.73
C GLN A 468 -13.56 -10.28 -3.61
N LEU A 469 -13.55 -8.96 -3.71
CA LEU A 469 -14.28 -8.08 -2.82
C LEU A 469 -15.41 -7.39 -3.59
N MET A 470 -16.60 -7.44 -3.04
CA MET A 470 -17.74 -6.66 -3.50
C MET A 470 -18.37 -5.94 -2.32
N SER A 471 -18.60 -4.64 -2.43
CA SER A 471 -19.28 -3.88 -1.41
C SER A 471 -20.26 -2.86 -1.96
N ILE A 472 -21.33 -2.62 -1.21
CA ILE A 472 -22.24 -1.52 -1.39
C ILE A 472 -22.40 -0.80 -0.05
N LYS A 473 -22.18 0.51 -0.05
CA LYS A 473 -22.34 1.39 1.11
C LYS A 473 -23.36 2.47 0.76
N GLY A 474 -24.33 2.66 1.64
CA GLY A 474 -25.34 3.72 1.54
C GLY A 474 -25.17 4.73 2.67
N ASN A 475 -25.36 6.00 2.38
CA ASN A 475 -25.44 7.07 3.35
C ASN A 475 -26.81 7.76 3.22
N LEU A 476 -27.49 7.91 4.34
CA LEU A 476 -28.80 8.55 4.41
C LEU A 476 -28.78 9.68 5.43
N ASP A 477 -29.04 10.89 4.96
CA ASP A 477 -29.15 12.08 5.80
C ASP A 477 -30.62 12.32 6.16
N LEU A 478 -30.96 12.17 7.44
CA LEU A 478 -32.25 12.43 8.01
C LEU A 478 -32.25 13.73 8.85
N ASP A 479 -31.48 14.72 8.42
CA ASP A 479 -31.34 16.02 9.05
C ASP A 479 -30.57 15.96 10.40
N THR A 480 -31.23 15.42 11.44
CA THR A 480 -30.57 15.25 12.77
C THR A 480 -29.78 13.96 12.89
N HIS A 481 -29.96 13.03 11.98
CA HIS A 481 -29.28 11.73 11.97
C HIS A 481 -28.64 11.47 10.61
N TYR A 482 -27.38 11.05 10.64
CA TYR A 482 -26.69 10.57 9.45
C TYR A 482 -26.45 9.06 9.61
N ILE A 483 -27.11 8.28 8.78
CA ILE A 483 -27.10 6.82 8.85
C ILE A 483 -26.20 6.29 7.73
N THR A 484 -25.19 5.51 8.10
CA THR A 484 -24.37 4.73 7.16
C THR A 484 -24.72 3.26 7.31
N PHE A 485 -25.01 2.60 6.20
CA PHE A 485 -25.29 1.17 6.14
C PHE A 485 -24.69 0.56 4.89
N GLY A 486 -24.54 -0.75 4.88
CA GLY A 486 -23.97 -1.42 3.71
C GLY A 486 -23.93 -2.92 3.85
N TYR A 487 -23.44 -3.53 2.78
CA TYR A 487 -23.12 -4.95 2.70
C TYR A 487 -21.80 -5.12 1.99
N GLU A 488 -20.99 -6.00 2.52
CA GLU A 488 -19.70 -6.35 1.94
C GLU A 488 -19.50 -7.85 1.95
N THR A 489 -18.88 -8.37 0.92
CA THR A 489 -18.42 -9.74 0.81
C THR A 489 -16.98 -9.74 0.33
N ASP A 490 -16.15 -10.47 1.04
CA ASP A 490 -14.77 -10.77 0.66
C ASP A 490 -14.65 -12.30 0.61
N SER A 491 -14.29 -12.81 -0.55
CA SER A 491 -14.16 -14.24 -0.80
C SER A 491 -12.75 -14.52 -1.27
N SER A 492 -12.07 -15.44 -0.60
CA SER A 492 -10.72 -15.86 -0.99
C SER A 492 -10.70 -17.35 -1.30
N SER A 493 -10.05 -17.73 -2.41
CA SER A 493 -9.69 -19.09 -2.74
C SER A 493 -8.17 -19.22 -2.62
N ILE A 494 -7.71 -20.16 -1.83
CA ILE A 494 -6.29 -20.35 -1.57
C ILE A 494 -5.88 -21.73 -2.04
N TYR A 495 -4.92 -21.77 -2.95
CA TYR A 495 -4.20 -22.99 -3.29
C TYR A 495 -2.80 -22.91 -2.68
N ASN A 496 -2.42 -23.91 -1.89
CA ASN A 496 -1.10 -24.03 -1.30
C ASN A 496 -0.55 -25.44 -1.54
N SER A 497 0.59 -25.52 -2.21
CA SER A 497 1.30 -26.76 -2.44
C SER A 497 2.71 -26.64 -1.85
N PHE A 498 3.02 -27.49 -0.91
CA PHE A 498 4.33 -27.59 -0.29
C PHE A 498 4.80 -29.03 -0.35
N ILE A 499 5.76 -29.29 -1.22
CA ILE A 499 6.36 -30.62 -1.38
C ILE A 499 7.79 -30.58 -0.90
N ASN A 500 7.99 -31.22 0.23
CA ASN A 500 9.29 -31.42 0.81
C ASN A 500 9.96 -32.61 0.11
N ARG A 501 11.25 -32.52 -0.20
CA ARG A 501 12.04 -33.62 -0.73
C ARG A 501 12.71 -34.38 0.41
N TYR A 502 12.67 -35.68 0.31
CA TYR A 502 13.39 -36.57 1.18
C TYR A 502 14.62 -37.16 0.46
#